data_87f382fa6c2a8e18657ed8162ade2179
#
_entry.id   87f382fa6c2a8e18657ed8162ade2179
#
_cell.length_a   1.000
_cell.length_b   1.000
_cell.length_c   1.000
_cell.angle_alpha   90.00
_cell.angle_beta   90.00
_cell.angle_gamma   90.00
#
_symmetry.space_group_name_H-M   'P 1'
#
loop_
_entity.id
_entity.type
_entity.pdbx_description
1 polymer ?
#
loop_
_entity_poly.entity_id
_entity_poly.type
_entity_poly.pdbx_seq_one_letter_code
_entity_poly.pdbx_strand_id
1 'polypeptide(L)'
;MKNYKRLLLLLLPYKKKIIVGTVFLIAASATNLAVPLYIRNLVDIVMVEKNLDHLNNIAIAISLLFLIQLICQTIHNYLFDVTEKRVISDFRIKLFNHLHKMSVSYFVKRRTGDVMSRMTNDVTTIENIVTDLPATMIQQSIRLLGGIIIIIYMNWKLTFMVLILAPALALFARVFGRKLKILSTEIQDKLAVSTTILEENISCYQVVKSFVRDQLESRRFSEAIEDSFISARKRVIISAFFGPSIGFIAFSTSLVLLWYGGREVITGHISPGELIAFILYATIIAGPMGSFARMYTRLQEGLGASKRLFELLDTESEVRSLPNAQIMPKISGGIEFDNTCFHYQENREVIKHVSFSVKPGQTVALVGPSGAGKTTLIRLLHRFYDPTRGEIRVDGIPLKNVELSSYWKQIGIVPQETILFGDSIEMNIKYAKDGATDEEIIAAAKAANAHSFIMECPEQYKTIVGEKGIRLSAGQRQRIAIARAILKNPSILILDEATSALDNESEVLIQEALERLMQNRTSIVIAHRLSTIHNAEKILVMDDGAIVEFGSHSELMKQKGLYHRLYTLKNLELGAKNNKIEIHT
;
A
#
# COMPACT_ATOMS: atom_id res chain seq x y z
N MET A 1 3.83 -22.95 -3.58
CA MET A 1 2.61 -23.72 -3.27
C MET A 1 1.94 -23.32 -1.95
N LYS A 2 2.68 -23.03 -0.85
CA LYS A 2 2.10 -22.61 0.45
C LYS A 2 1.23 -21.34 0.33
N ASN A 3 1.70 -20.32 -0.37
CA ASN A 3 0.95 -19.05 -0.53
C ASN A 3 -0.30 -19.20 -1.40
N TYR A 4 -0.28 -20.06 -2.43
CA TYR A 4 -1.47 -20.34 -3.23
C TYR A 4 -2.58 -21.02 -2.40
N LYS A 5 -2.21 -21.97 -1.53
CA LYS A 5 -3.18 -22.55 -0.59
C LYS A 5 -3.80 -21.50 0.34
N ARG A 6 -2.99 -20.56 0.83
CA ARG A 6 -3.49 -19.45 1.68
C ARG A 6 -4.45 -18.52 0.93
N LEU A 7 -4.19 -18.27 -0.36
CA LEU A 7 -5.12 -17.51 -1.21
C LEU A 7 -6.46 -18.23 -1.36
N LEU A 8 -6.45 -19.55 -1.64
CA LEU A 8 -7.67 -20.35 -1.74
C LEU A 8 -8.45 -20.39 -0.42
N LEU A 9 -7.78 -20.33 0.72
CA LEU A 9 -8.42 -20.25 2.03
C LEU A 9 -9.26 -18.97 2.20
N LEU A 10 -8.93 -17.87 1.50
CA LEU A 10 -9.73 -16.65 1.51
C LEU A 10 -11.12 -16.87 0.88
N LEU A 11 -11.27 -17.87 0.02
CA LEU A 11 -12.53 -18.21 -0.63
C LEU A 11 -13.46 -19.07 0.25
N LEU A 12 -12.95 -19.71 1.30
CA LEU A 12 -13.73 -20.64 2.13
C LEU A 12 -15.02 -20.04 2.71
N PRO A 13 -15.04 -18.79 3.20
CA PRO A 13 -16.28 -18.18 3.71
C PRO A 13 -17.36 -18.09 2.63
N TYR A 14 -16.98 -18.04 1.36
CA TYR A 14 -17.85 -17.83 0.20
C TYR A 14 -18.12 -19.09 -0.60
N LYS A 15 -17.73 -20.29 -0.10
CA LYS A 15 -17.80 -21.57 -0.81
C LYS A 15 -19.17 -21.88 -1.42
N LYS A 16 -20.28 -21.51 -0.74
CA LYS A 16 -21.64 -21.74 -1.27
C LYS A 16 -21.87 -20.98 -2.59
N LYS A 17 -21.52 -19.68 -2.64
CA LYS A 17 -21.67 -18.86 -3.85
C LYS A 17 -20.77 -19.35 -4.98
N ILE A 18 -19.54 -19.74 -4.66
CA ILE A 18 -18.56 -20.27 -5.62
C ILE A 18 -19.05 -21.60 -6.20
N ILE A 19 -19.56 -22.53 -5.39
CA ILE A 19 -20.09 -23.81 -5.86
C ILE A 19 -21.28 -23.58 -6.81
N VAL A 20 -22.25 -22.74 -6.41
CA VAL A 20 -23.41 -22.43 -7.26
C VAL A 20 -22.95 -21.77 -8.57
N GLY A 21 -22.08 -20.77 -8.52
CA GLY A 21 -21.53 -20.12 -9.69
C GLY A 21 -20.75 -21.08 -10.60
N THR A 22 -20.01 -22.04 -10.03
CA THR A 22 -19.30 -23.07 -10.80
C THR A 22 -20.28 -24.04 -11.50
N VAL A 23 -21.40 -24.40 -10.89
CA VAL A 23 -22.43 -25.20 -11.54
C VAL A 23 -22.99 -24.48 -12.75
N PHE A 24 -23.31 -23.18 -12.62
CA PHE A 24 -23.78 -22.37 -13.76
C PHE A 24 -22.69 -22.19 -14.84
N LEU A 25 -21.41 -22.07 -14.45
CA LEU A 25 -20.28 -22.05 -15.38
C LEU A 25 -20.20 -23.33 -16.21
N ILE A 26 -20.33 -24.50 -15.55
CA ILE A 26 -20.30 -25.81 -16.22
C ILE A 26 -21.51 -25.93 -17.16
N ALA A 27 -22.70 -25.53 -16.73
CA ALA A 27 -23.90 -25.52 -17.55
C ALA A 27 -23.74 -24.61 -18.79
N ALA A 28 -23.25 -23.37 -18.62
CA ALA A 28 -22.98 -22.47 -19.72
C ALA A 28 -21.90 -23.00 -20.68
N SER A 29 -20.89 -23.69 -20.17
CA SER A 29 -19.86 -24.31 -20.99
C SER A 29 -20.38 -25.52 -21.77
N ALA A 30 -21.23 -26.33 -21.16
CA ALA A 30 -21.88 -27.46 -21.84
C ALA A 30 -22.82 -27.00 -22.95
N THR A 31 -23.65 -25.98 -22.69
CA THR A 31 -24.50 -25.38 -23.76
C THR A 31 -23.68 -24.81 -24.89
N ASN A 32 -22.54 -24.15 -24.60
CA ASN A 32 -21.63 -23.66 -25.65
C ASN A 32 -21.07 -24.78 -26.53
N LEU A 33 -20.76 -25.96 -25.93
CA LEU A 33 -20.30 -27.14 -26.68
C LEU A 33 -21.44 -27.82 -27.48
N ALA A 34 -22.68 -27.68 -27.06
CA ALA A 34 -23.83 -28.26 -27.76
C ALA A 34 -24.21 -27.50 -29.05
N VAL A 35 -23.95 -26.17 -29.08
CA VAL A 35 -24.36 -25.30 -30.21
C VAL A 35 -23.89 -25.83 -31.57
N PRO A 36 -22.64 -26.24 -31.82
CA PRO A 36 -22.22 -26.74 -33.12
C PRO A 36 -22.93 -28.02 -33.55
N LEU A 37 -23.33 -28.88 -32.60
CA LEU A 37 -24.11 -30.11 -32.93
C LEU A 37 -25.52 -29.76 -33.44
N TYR A 38 -26.17 -28.77 -32.84
CA TYR A 38 -27.45 -28.28 -33.34
C TYR A 38 -27.32 -27.56 -34.69
N ILE A 39 -26.23 -26.81 -34.90
CA ILE A 39 -25.94 -26.21 -36.22
C ILE A 39 -25.71 -27.29 -37.28
N ARG A 40 -25.02 -28.40 -36.93
CA ARG A 40 -24.90 -29.58 -37.82
C ARG A 40 -26.27 -30.01 -38.29
N ASN A 41 -27.19 -30.31 -37.36
CA ASN A 41 -28.52 -30.80 -37.70
C ASN A 41 -29.31 -29.77 -38.53
N LEU A 42 -29.20 -28.48 -38.21
CA LEU A 42 -29.84 -27.40 -38.96
C LEU A 42 -29.37 -27.38 -40.43
N VAL A 43 -28.05 -27.50 -40.67
CA VAL A 43 -27.49 -27.52 -42.01
C VAL A 43 -27.92 -28.77 -42.79
N ASP A 44 -27.91 -29.94 -42.15
CA ASP A 44 -28.31 -31.19 -42.77
C ASP A 44 -29.79 -31.18 -43.15
N ILE A 45 -30.67 -30.61 -42.33
CA ILE A 45 -32.10 -30.44 -42.68
C ILE A 45 -32.29 -29.53 -43.87
N VAL A 46 -31.57 -28.39 -43.93
CA VAL A 46 -31.67 -27.44 -45.05
C VAL A 46 -31.14 -28.04 -46.34
N MET A 47 -29.97 -28.70 -46.27
CA MET A 47 -29.26 -29.17 -47.47
C MET A 47 -29.74 -30.54 -47.97
N VAL A 48 -30.14 -31.42 -47.02
CA VAL A 48 -30.45 -32.81 -47.31
C VAL A 48 -31.95 -33.08 -47.22
N GLU A 49 -32.59 -32.76 -46.08
CA GLU A 49 -33.99 -33.12 -45.83
C GLU A 49 -35.01 -32.17 -46.44
N LYS A 50 -34.69 -30.87 -46.59
CA LYS A 50 -35.54 -29.78 -47.10
C LYS A 50 -36.92 -29.67 -46.42
N ASN A 51 -36.96 -29.92 -45.08
CA ASN A 51 -38.18 -29.93 -44.29
C ASN A 51 -38.28 -28.63 -43.43
N LEU A 52 -39.31 -27.80 -43.72
CA LEU A 52 -39.53 -26.52 -43.04
C LEU A 52 -39.94 -26.69 -41.58
N ASP A 53 -40.73 -27.70 -41.21
CA ASP A 53 -41.16 -27.89 -39.83
C ASP A 53 -40.00 -28.32 -38.93
N HIS A 54 -39.14 -29.22 -39.43
CA HIS A 54 -37.92 -29.60 -38.72
C HIS A 54 -36.96 -28.40 -38.57
N LEU A 55 -36.84 -27.55 -39.61
CA LEU A 55 -36.03 -26.34 -39.53
C LEU A 55 -36.49 -25.37 -38.44
N ASN A 56 -37.82 -25.12 -38.36
CA ASN A 56 -38.41 -24.26 -37.36
C ASN A 56 -38.15 -24.78 -35.93
N ASN A 57 -38.35 -26.09 -35.71
CA ASN A 57 -38.11 -26.72 -34.40
C ASN A 57 -36.65 -26.61 -33.94
N ILE A 58 -35.68 -26.81 -34.86
CA ILE A 58 -34.27 -26.67 -34.51
C ILE A 58 -33.88 -25.21 -34.31
N ALA A 59 -34.42 -24.27 -35.07
CA ALA A 59 -34.18 -22.85 -34.87
C ALA A 59 -34.67 -22.38 -33.48
N ILE A 60 -35.85 -22.86 -33.05
CA ILE A 60 -36.38 -22.63 -31.71
C ILE A 60 -35.46 -23.27 -30.64
N ALA A 61 -35.02 -24.50 -30.84
CA ALA A 61 -34.13 -25.19 -29.93
C ALA A 61 -32.78 -24.47 -29.76
N ILE A 62 -32.17 -23.98 -30.82
CA ILE A 62 -30.94 -23.18 -30.81
C ILE A 62 -31.18 -21.86 -30.03
N SER A 63 -32.29 -21.18 -30.33
CA SER A 63 -32.67 -19.94 -29.65
C SER A 63 -32.83 -20.15 -28.13
N LEU A 64 -33.46 -21.25 -27.73
CA LEU A 64 -33.62 -21.65 -26.35
C LEU A 64 -32.27 -21.96 -25.68
N LEU A 65 -31.38 -22.67 -26.37
CA LEU A 65 -30.01 -22.94 -25.87
C LEU A 65 -29.22 -21.66 -25.65
N PHE A 66 -29.28 -20.68 -26.57
CA PHE A 66 -28.65 -19.39 -26.36
C PHE A 66 -29.24 -18.63 -25.17
N LEU A 67 -30.56 -18.70 -24.97
CA LEU A 67 -31.21 -18.09 -23.84
C LEU A 67 -30.74 -18.73 -22.52
N ILE A 68 -30.69 -20.06 -22.45
CA ILE A 68 -30.18 -20.81 -21.29
C ILE A 68 -28.71 -20.45 -21.04
N GLN A 69 -27.89 -20.41 -22.09
CA GLN A 69 -26.48 -20.02 -22.00
C GLN A 69 -26.34 -18.60 -21.45
N LEU A 70 -27.13 -17.64 -21.93
CA LEU A 70 -27.13 -16.26 -21.46
C LEU A 70 -27.46 -16.20 -19.97
N ILE A 71 -28.52 -16.85 -19.54
CA ILE A 71 -28.95 -16.88 -18.14
C ILE A 71 -27.86 -17.50 -17.26
N CYS A 72 -27.34 -18.66 -17.63
CA CYS A 72 -26.29 -19.34 -16.87
C CYS A 72 -25.01 -18.52 -16.79
N GLN A 73 -24.59 -17.91 -17.89
CA GLN A 73 -23.40 -17.06 -17.90
C GLN A 73 -23.59 -15.80 -17.07
N THR A 74 -24.77 -15.16 -17.12
CA THR A 74 -25.08 -13.97 -16.31
C THR A 74 -25.06 -14.28 -14.82
N ILE A 75 -25.69 -15.39 -14.41
CA ILE A 75 -25.70 -15.82 -13.00
C ILE A 75 -24.28 -16.15 -12.53
N HIS A 76 -23.52 -16.88 -13.33
CA HIS A 76 -22.12 -17.19 -13.04
C HIS A 76 -21.30 -15.91 -12.83
N ASN A 77 -21.30 -15.00 -13.83
CA ASN A 77 -20.55 -13.75 -13.76
C ASN A 77 -20.93 -12.95 -12.50
N TYR A 78 -22.23 -12.75 -12.27
CA TYR A 78 -22.70 -12.01 -11.11
C TYR A 78 -22.21 -12.60 -9.77
N LEU A 79 -22.32 -13.93 -9.61
CA LEU A 79 -21.92 -14.59 -8.37
C LEU A 79 -20.40 -14.53 -8.16
N PHE A 80 -19.61 -14.69 -9.22
CA PHE A 80 -18.16 -14.64 -9.13
C PHE A 80 -17.67 -13.20 -8.90
N ASP A 81 -18.15 -12.21 -9.66
CA ASP A 81 -17.72 -10.82 -9.55
C ASP A 81 -18.06 -10.23 -8.17
N VAL A 82 -19.30 -10.47 -7.67
CA VAL A 82 -19.67 -10.03 -6.31
C VAL A 82 -18.82 -10.72 -5.24
N THR A 83 -18.54 -12.01 -5.41
CA THR A 83 -17.70 -12.74 -4.46
C THR A 83 -16.26 -12.23 -4.47
N GLU A 84 -15.73 -11.97 -5.66
CA GLU A 84 -14.41 -11.38 -5.86
C GLU A 84 -14.25 -10.05 -5.13
N LYS A 85 -15.15 -9.11 -5.40
CA LYS A 85 -15.12 -7.78 -4.77
C LYS A 85 -15.20 -7.87 -3.24
N ARG A 86 -16.00 -8.81 -2.73
CA ARG A 86 -16.15 -8.98 -1.28
C ARG A 86 -14.89 -9.58 -0.64
N VAL A 87 -14.32 -10.63 -1.23
CA VAL A 87 -13.07 -11.25 -0.76
C VAL A 87 -11.94 -10.22 -0.70
N ILE A 88 -11.82 -9.40 -1.75
CA ILE A 88 -10.79 -8.37 -1.82
C ILE A 88 -11.03 -7.25 -0.79
N SER A 89 -12.29 -6.83 -0.61
CA SER A 89 -12.64 -5.87 0.44
C SER A 89 -12.23 -6.37 1.83
N ASP A 90 -12.61 -7.60 2.18
CA ASP A 90 -12.26 -8.19 3.48
C ASP A 90 -10.74 -8.37 3.64
N PHE A 91 -10.04 -8.69 2.54
CA PHE A 91 -8.59 -8.83 2.56
C PHE A 91 -7.89 -7.47 2.76
N ARG A 92 -8.37 -6.39 2.10
CA ARG A 92 -7.88 -5.02 2.31
C ARG A 92 -8.08 -4.56 3.76
N ILE A 93 -9.26 -4.81 4.33
CA ILE A 93 -9.54 -4.50 5.74
C ILE A 93 -8.59 -5.26 6.67
N LYS A 94 -8.35 -6.55 6.39
CA LYS A 94 -7.41 -7.37 7.17
C LYS A 94 -5.98 -6.84 7.10
N LEU A 95 -5.51 -6.46 5.92
CA LEU A 95 -4.19 -5.85 5.72
C LEU A 95 -4.07 -4.51 6.46
N PHE A 96 -5.07 -3.64 6.33
CA PHE A 96 -5.12 -2.34 6.99
C PHE A 96 -5.07 -2.48 8.51
N ASN A 97 -5.90 -3.36 9.07
CA ASN A 97 -5.91 -3.64 10.51
C ASN A 97 -4.57 -4.24 11.00
N HIS A 98 -3.89 -5.01 10.14
CA HIS A 98 -2.56 -5.53 10.47
C HIS A 98 -1.51 -4.43 10.47
N LEU A 99 -1.52 -3.52 9.50
CA LEU A 99 -0.62 -2.35 9.46
C LEU A 99 -0.76 -1.49 10.71
N HIS A 100 -1.98 -1.28 11.22
CA HIS A 100 -2.21 -0.54 12.47
C HIS A 100 -1.65 -1.23 13.73
N LYS A 101 -1.35 -2.53 13.65
CA LYS A 101 -0.68 -3.26 14.75
C LYS A 101 0.84 -3.23 14.66
N MET A 102 1.40 -2.71 13.57
CA MET A 102 2.84 -2.62 13.39
C MET A 102 3.43 -1.49 14.24
N SER A 103 4.67 -1.69 14.71
CA SER A 103 5.44 -0.68 15.42
C SER A 103 5.84 0.48 14.50
N VAL A 104 6.15 1.62 15.10
CA VAL A 104 6.68 2.79 14.37
C VAL A 104 7.96 2.44 13.61
N SER A 105 8.80 1.56 14.17
CA SER A 105 10.03 1.07 13.54
C SER A 105 9.79 0.44 12.16
N TYR A 106 8.66 -0.25 11.97
CA TYR A 106 8.27 -0.84 10.68
C TYR A 106 8.15 0.21 9.58
N PHE A 107 7.51 1.34 9.89
CA PHE A 107 7.28 2.43 8.93
C PHE A 107 8.52 3.28 8.70
N VAL A 108 9.38 3.46 9.70
CA VAL A 108 10.64 4.19 9.55
C VAL A 108 11.64 3.44 8.66
N LYS A 109 11.66 2.10 8.73
CA LYS A 109 12.54 1.25 7.93
C LYS A 109 12.08 1.09 6.47
N ARG A 110 10.87 1.53 6.11
CA ARG A 110 10.27 1.31 4.78
C ARG A 110 9.75 2.59 4.17
N ARG A 111 9.81 2.70 2.86
CA ARG A 111 9.23 3.83 2.14
C ARG A 111 7.70 3.72 2.14
N THR A 112 7.01 4.81 2.40
CA THR A 112 5.53 4.88 2.36
C THR A 112 4.97 4.37 1.03
N GLY A 113 5.65 4.71 -0.09
CA GLY A 113 5.25 4.25 -1.43
C GLY A 113 5.27 2.73 -1.60
N ASP A 114 6.20 1.99 -0.95
CA ASP A 114 6.23 0.52 -0.98
C ASP A 114 4.98 -0.07 -0.28
N VAL A 115 4.62 0.46 0.88
CA VAL A 115 3.42 0.03 1.62
C VAL A 115 2.16 0.34 0.82
N MET A 116 2.06 1.53 0.22
CA MET A 116 0.93 1.94 -0.62
C MET A 116 0.82 1.05 -1.86
N SER A 117 1.93 0.77 -2.56
CA SER A 117 1.95 -0.12 -3.73
C SER A 117 1.47 -1.54 -3.38
N ARG A 118 1.84 -2.06 -2.21
CA ARG A 118 1.34 -3.37 -1.74
C ARG A 118 -0.16 -3.35 -1.50
N MET A 119 -0.69 -2.29 -0.87
CA MET A 119 -2.12 -2.14 -0.58
C MET A 119 -2.98 -1.91 -1.83
N THR A 120 -2.41 -1.33 -2.89
CA THR A 120 -3.11 -1.05 -4.15
C THR A 120 -2.80 -2.10 -5.22
N ASN A 121 -1.58 -2.10 -5.76
CA ASN A 121 -1.21 -2.88 -6.94
C ASN A 121 -1.14 -4.40 -6.67
N ASP A 122 -0.50 -4.81 -5.55
CA ASP A 122 -0.38 -6.23 -5.24
C ASP A 122 -1.74 -6.85 -4.90
N VAL A 123 -2.62 -6.11 -4.20
CA VAL A 123 -3.98 -6.56 -3.90
C VAL A 123 -4.81 -6.69 -5.18
N THR A 124 -4.71 -5.73 -6.12
CA THR A 124 -5.39 -5.82 -7.43
C THR A 124 -4.86 -6.99 -8.26
N THR A 125 -3.56 -7.28 -8.18
CA THR A 125 -2.98 -8.46 -8.85
C THR A 125 -3.55 -9.77 -8.28
N ILE A 126 -3.77 -9.84 -6.96
CA ILE A 126 -4.43 -11.00 -6.32
C ILE A 126 -5.91 -11.10 -6.72
N GLU A 127 -6.62 -9.99 -6.83
CA GLU A 127 -8.00 -9.92 -7.29
C GLU A 127 -8.21 -10.75 -8.56
N ASN A 128 -7.38 -10.51 -9.58
CA ASN A 128 -7.45 -11.20 -10.87
C ASN A 128 -7.15 -12.72 -10.81
N ILE A 129 -6.61 -13.23 -9.68
CA ILE A 129 -6.14 -14.62 -9.59
C ILE A 129 -7.02 -15.47 -8.69
N VAL A 130 -7.64 -14.85 -7.70
CA VAL A 130 -8.36 -15.59 -6.65
C VAL A 130 -9.66 -16.20 -7.20
N THR A 131 -10.38 -15.48 -8.06
CA THR A 131 -11.68 -15.89 -8.59
C THR A 131 -11.69 -16.11 -10.09
N ASP A 132 -11.16 -15.16 -10.90
CA ASP A 132 -11.18 -15.25 -12.36
C ASP A 132 -10.33 -16.42 -12.87
N LEU A 133 -9.15 -16.64 -12.34
CA LEU A 133 -8.23 -17.66 -12.84
C LEU A 133 -8.77 -19.09 -12.67
N PRO A 134 -9.29 -19.53 -11.50
CA PRO A 134 -9.91 -20.87 -11.36
C PRO A 134 -11.14 -21.06 -12.25
N ALA A 135 -12.01 -20.04 -12.38
CA ALA A 135 -13.19 -20.10 -13.23
C ALA A 135 -12.81 -20.25 -14.69
N THR A 136 -11.88 -19.41 -15.17
CA THR A 136 -11.35 -19.48 -16.53
C THR A 136 -10.65 -20.82 -16.79
N MET A 137 -9.88 -21.37 -15.84
CA MET A 137 -9.29 -22.70 -15.96
C MET A 137 -10.35 -23.77 -16.20
N ILE A 138 -11.39 -23.80 -15.40
CA ILE A 138 -12.49 -24.77 -15.53
C ILE A 138 -13.14 -24.61 -16.90
N GLN A 139 -13.53 -23.39 -17.27
CA GLN A 139 -14.19 -23.11 -18.56
C GLN A 139 -13.35 -23.52 -19.75
N GLN A 140 -12.06 -23.11 -19.79
CA GLN A 140 -11.17 -23.43 -20.91
C GLN A 140 -10.83 -24.93 -20.96
N SER A 141 -10.75 -25.60 -19.81
CA SER A 141 -10.56 -27.06 -19.77
C SER A 141 -11.76 -27.80 -20.34
N ILE A 142 -12.99 -27.38 -19.98
CA ILE A 142 -14.22 -27.99 -20.52
C ILE A 142 -14.30 -27.79 -22.04
N ARG A 143 -14.00 -26.57 -22.53
CA ARG A 143 -14.01 -26.28 -23.99
C ARG A 143 -12.96 -27.10 -24.73
N LEU A 144 -11.74 -27.19 -24.22
CA LEU A 144 -10.64 -27.93 -24.83
C LEU A 144 -10.92 -29.43 -24.86
N LEU A 145 -11.14 -30.02 -23.66
CA LEU A 145 -11.33 -31.46 -23.53
C LEU A 145 -12.66 -31.92 -24.17
N GLY A 146 -13.75 -31.21 -23.91
CA GLY A 146 -15.05 -31.49 -24.51
C GLY A 146 -15.03 -31.35 -26.03
N GLY A 147 -14.42 -30.27 -26.56
CA GLY A 147 -14.26 -30.07 -28.00
C GLY A 147 -13.43 -31.18 -28.66
N ILE A 148 -12.28 -31.55 -28.06
CA ILE A 148 -11.43 -32.64 -28.57
C ILE A 148 -12.19 -33.98 -28.61
N ILE A 149 -12.89 -34.33 -27.54
CA ILE A 149 -13.68 -35.58 -27.47
C ILE A 149 -14.72 -35.60 -28.57
N ILE A 150 -15.45 -34.50 -28.75
CA ILE A 150 -16.51 -34.41 -29.77
C ILE A 150 -15.95 -34.56 -31.20
N ILE A 151 -14.86 -33.84 -31.56
CA ILE A 151 -14.28 -33.93 -32.91
C ILE A 151 -13.68 -35.31 -33.19
N ILE A 152 -13.09 -36.01 -32.22
CA ILE A 152 -12.60 -37.38 -32.39
C ILE A 152 -13.76 -38.31 -32.67
N TYR A 153 -14.88 -38.16 -31.94
CA TYR A 153 -16.07 -38.97 -32.15
C TYR A 153 -16.75 -38.72 -33.53
N MET A 154 -16.75 -37.46 -33.97
CA MET A 154 -17.32 -37.08 -35.28
C MET A 154 -16.50 -37.64 -36.43
N ASN A 155 -15.20 -37.34 -36.50
CA ASN A 155 -14.33 -37.85 -37.58
C ASN A 155 -12.87 -37.85 -37.11
N TRP A 156 -12.32 -39.02 -36.82
CA TRP A 156 -10.95 -39.16 -36.34
C TRP A 156 -9.89 -38.77 -37.38
N LYS A 157 -10.18 -38.94 -38.71
CA LYS A 157 -9.25 -38.60 -39.78
C LYS A 157 -9.05 -37.09 -39.91
N LEU A 158 -10.16 -36.32 -39.93
CA LEU A 158 -10.12 -34.85 -39.91
C LEU A 158 -9.46 -34.34 -38.62
N THR A 159 -9.73 -34.96 -37.46
CA THR A 159 -9.10 -34.62 -36.18
C THR A 159 -7.58 -34.79 -36.24
N PHE A 160 -7.09 -35.87 -36.81
CA PHE A 160 -5.66 -36.12 -36.97
C PHE A 160 -4.98 -35.07 -37.83
N MET A 161 -5.63 -34.59 -38.92
CA MET A 161 -5.11 -33.48 -39.73
C MET A 161 -4.96 -32.19 -38.95
N VAL A 162 -5.92 -31.84 -38.11
CA VAL A 162 -5.83 -30.66 -37.22
C VAL A 162 -4.73 -30.83 -36.20
N LEU A 163 -4.62 -32.02 -35.60
CA LEU A 163 -3.61 -32.31 -34.58
C LEU A 163 -2.17 -32.29 -35.12
N ILE A 164 -1.94 -32.63 -36.37
CA ILE A 164 -0.60 -32.52 -37.01
C ILE A 164 -0.16 -31.06 -37.13
N LEU A 165 -1.09 -30.14 -37.38
CA LEU A 165 -0.77 -28.70 -37.50
C LEU A 165 -0.56 -28.00 -36.16
N ALA A 166 -1.16 -28.51 -35.09
CA ALA A 166 -1.07 -27.91 -33.76
C ALA A 166 0.37 -27.79 -33.21
N PRO A 167 1.27 -28.80 -33.31
CA PRO A 167 2.66 -28.68 -32.91
C PRO A 167 3.44 -27.62 -33.69
N ALA A 168 3.21 -27.52 -35.00
CA ALA A 168 3.87 -26.50 -35.83
C ALA A 168 3.46 -25.08 -35.40
N LEU A 169 2.18 -24.88 -35.16
CA LEU A 169 1.65 -23.61 -34.63
C LEU A 169 2.21 -23.30 -33.23
N ALA A 170 2.29 -24.30 -32.35
CA ALA A 170 2.85 -24.16 -30.99
C ALA A 170 4.33 -23.79 -31.04
N LEU A 171 5.12 -24.41 -31.91
CA LEU A 171 6.53 -24.10 -32.10
C LEU A 171 6.73 -22.67 -32.62
N PHE A 172 5.95 -22.26 -33.61
CA PHE A 172 5.96 -20.91 -34.14
C PHE A 172 5.62 -19.88 -33.04
N ALA A 173 4.53 -20.10 -32.31
CA ALA A 173 4.10 -19.25 -31.20
C ALA A 173 5.15 -19.17 -30.09
N ARG A 174 5.84 -20.28 -29.79
CA ARG A 174 6.91 -20.33 -28.77
C ARG A 174 8.14 -19.51 -29.18
N VAL A 175 8.59 -19.63 -30.43
CA VAL A 175 9.80 -18.92 -30.91
C VAL A 175 9.55 -17.40 -30.92
N PHE A 176 8.45 -16.98 -31.57
CA PHE A 176 8.12 -15.55 -31.64
C PHE A 176 7.71 -14.97 -30.27
N GLY A 177 6.92 -15.69 -29.49
CA GLY A 177 6.51 -15.30 -28.16
C GLY A 177 7.69 -15.07 -27.21
N ARG A 178 8.75 -15.91 -27.31
CA ARG A 178 9.97 -15.72 -26.53
C ARG A 178 10.71 -14.44 -26.89
N LYS A 179 10.84 -14.13 -28.18
CA LYS A 179 11.44 -12.87 -28.65
C LYS A 179 10.64 -11.65 -28.21
N LEU A 180 9.31 -11.69 -28.34
CA LEU A 180 8.42 -10.62 -27.90
C LEU A 180 8.51 -10.40 -26.38
N LYS A 181 8.62 -11.47 -25.59
CA LYS A 181 8.79 -11.37 -24.13
C LYS A 181 10.10 -10.67 -23.76
N ILE A 182 11.24 -11.06 -24.38
CA ILE A 182 12.55 -10.43 -24.11
C ILE A 182 12.49 -8.93 -24.40
N LEU A 183 11.96 -8.53 -25.57
CA LEU A 183 11.84 -7.12 -25.93
C LEU A 183 10.86 -6.37 -25.01
N SER A 184 9.79 -7.02 -24.54
CA SER A 184 8.87 -6.39 -23.59
C SER A 184 9.53 -6.12 -22.24
N THR A 185 10.39 -7.04 -21.77
CA THR A 185 11.17 -6.81 -20.53
C THR A 185 12.16 -5.65 -20.72
N GLU A 186 12.89 -5.63 -21.86
CA GLU A 186 13.82 -4.53 -22.17
C GLU A 186 13.13 -3.15 -22.20
N ILE A 187 11.91 -3.08 -22.78
CA ILE A 187 11.11 -1.85 -22.79
C ILE A 187 10.73 -1.44 -21.36
N GLN A 188 10.29 -2.40 -20.53
CA GLN A 188 9.93 -2.12 -19.13
C GLN A 188 11.12 -1.62 -18.32
N ASP A 189 12.31 -2.21 -18.50
CA ASP A 189 13.54 -1.77 -17.81
C ASP A 189 13.90 -0.33 -18.21
N LYS A 190 13.82 0.01 -19.50
CA LYS A 190 14.07 1.37 -20.00
C LYS A 190 13.03 2.39 -19.52
N LEU A 191 11.75 2.00 -19.48
CA LEU A 191 10.70 2.84 -18.90
C LEU A 191 10.90 3.06 -17.40
N ALA A 192 11.40 2.08 -16.67
CA ALA A 192 11.74 2.26 -15.25
C ALA A 192 12.81 3.34 -15.06
N VAL A 193 13.83 3.39 -15.93
CA VAL A 193 14.84 4.46 -15.92
C VAL A 193 14.20 5.85 -16.14
N SER A 194 13.33 5.99 -17.15
CA SER A 194 12.64 7.26 -17.41
C SER A 194 11.71 7.66 -16.26
N THR A 195 11.07 6.71 -15.61
CA THR A 195 10.23 6.96 -14.42
C THR A 195 11.07 7.47 -13.25
N THR A 196 12.27 6.90 -13.04
CA THR A 196 13.20 7.39 -12.01
C THR A 196 13.63 8.85 -12.28
N ILE A 197 13.95 9.20 -13.53
CA ILE A 197 14.28 10.59 -13.93
C ILE A 197 13.10 11.52 -13.64
N LEU A 198 11.87 11.10 -13.95
CA LEU A 198 10.66 11.88 -13.69
C LEU A 198 10.44 12.09 -12.17
N GLU A 199 10.60 11.03 -11.36
CA GLU A 199 10.47 11.09 -9.90
C GLU A 199 11.51 12.05 -9.29
N GLU A 200 12.78 11.97 -9.73
CA GLU A 200 13.83 12.90 -9.32
C GLU A 200 13.48 14.35 -9.66
N ASN A 201 13.03 14.59 -10.90
CA ASN A 201 12.67 15.93 -11.36
C ASN A 201 11.50 16.54 -10.59
N ILE A 202 10.45 15.76 -10.32
CA ILE A 202 9.29 16.23 -9.54
C ILE A 202 9.71 16.51 -8.10
N SER A 203 10.51 15.63 -7.50
CA SER A 203 10.96 15.77 -6.11
C SER A 203 11.91 16.97 -5.94
N CYS A 204 12.73 17.26 -6.95
CA CYS A 204 13.70 18.35 -6.95
C CYS A 204 13.27 19.56 -7.81
N TYR A 205 11.94 19.70 -8.08
CA TYR A 205 11.46 20.71 -9.03
C TYR A 205 11.92 22.14 -8.73
N GLN A 206 11.94 22.53 -7.44
CA GLN A 206 12.43 23.83 -7.04
C GLN A 206 13.92 24.03 -7.37
N VAL A 207 14.74 22.98 -7.21
CA VAL A 207 16.16 23.01 -7.54
C VAL A 207 16.35 23.19 -9.05
N VAL A 208 15.61 22.40 -9.86
CA VAL A 208 15.65 22.50 -11.32
C VAL A 208 15.33 23.94 -11.77
N LYS A 209 14.28 24.55 -11.20
CA LYS A 209 13.86 25.93 -11.50
C LYS A 209 14.87 26.97 -11.02
N SER A 210 15.38 26.81 -9.79
CA SER A 210 16.37 27.78 -9.23
C SER A 210 17.68 27.83 -10.01
N PHE A 211 18.08 26.71 -10.62
CA PHE A 211 19.28 26.63 -11.43
C PHE A 211 19.02 26.76 -12.94
N VAL A 212 17.77 27.03 -13.36
CA VAL A 212 17.36 27.19 -14.78
C VAL A 212 17.82 26.00 -15.63
N ARG A 213 17.61 24.75 -15.13
CA ARG A 213 18.06 23.53 -15.79
C ARG A 213 16.96 22.77 -16.51
N ASP A 214 15.84 23.41 -16.81
CA ASP A 214 14.69 22.80 -17.52
C ASP A 214 15.10 22.09 -18.81
N GLN A 215 15.93 22.71 -19.63
CA GLN A 215 16.37 22.13 -20.91
C GLN A 215 17.25 20.90 -20.72
N LEU A 216 18.12 20.91 -19.70
CA LEU A 216 18.98 19.77 -19.39
C LEU A 216 18.14 18.55 -19.00
N GLU A 217 17.18 18.75 -18.09
CA GLU A 217 16.34 17.66 -17.60
C GLU A 217 15.35 17.18 -18.66
N SER A 218 14.80 18.09 -19.49
CA SER A 218 13.98 17.74 -20.65
C SER A 218 14.74 16.86 -21.64
N ARG A 219 16.00 17.21 -21.92
CA ARG A 219 16.87 16.42 -22.81
C ARG A 219 17.17 15.06 -22.22
N ARG A 220 17.54 14.98 -20.94
CA ARG A 220 17.82 13.72 -20.21
C ARG A 220 16.60 12.78 -20.24
N PHE A 221 15.39 13.31 -20.01
CA PHE A 221 14.16 12.55 -20.08
C PHE A 221 13.84 12.11 -21.51
N SER A 222 14.01 12.99 -22.51
CA SER A 222 13.77 12.70 -23.92
C SER A 222 14.68 11.58 -24.44
N GLU A 223 15.96 11.60 -24.08
CA GLU A 223 16.94 10.56 -24.44
C GLU A 223 16.51 9.19 -23.85
N ALA A 224 16.08 9.14 -22.57
CA ALA A 224 15.60 7.91 -21.95
C ALA A 224 14.32 7.36 -22.59
N ILE A 225 13.40 8.23 -23.00
CA ILE A 225 12.18 7.85 -23.72
C ILE A 225 12.51 7.37 -25.13
N GLU A 226 13.42 8.02 -25.84
CA GLU A 226 13.85 7.61 -27.18
C GLU A 226 14.50 6.22 -27.16
N ASP A 227 15.33 5.92 -26.17
CA ASP A 227 15.91 4.61 -25.94
C ASP A 227 14.82 3.52 -25.72
N SER A 228 13.77 3.85 -24.99
CA SER A 228 12.61 2.97 -24.82
C SER A 228 11.87 2.78 -26.15
N PHE A 229 11.67 3.86 -26.92
CA PHE A 229 11.01 3.83 -28.23
C PHE A 229 11.74 2.95 -29.23
N ILE A 230 13.08 3.00 -29.28
CA ILE A 230 13.88 2.13 -30.18
C ILE A 230 13.61 0.65 -29.89
N SER A 231 13.54 0.24 -28.62
CA SER A 231 13.23 -1.14 -28.24
C SER A 231 11.76 -1.48 -28.52
N ALA A 232 10.84 -0.53 -28.28
CA ALA A 232 9.42 -0.68 -28.62
C ALA A 232 9.23 -0.86 -30.13
N ARG A 233 9.94 -0.10 -30.96
CA ARG A 233 9.90 -0.23 -32.43
C ARG A 233 10.33 -1.62 -32.89
N LYS A 234 11.40 -2.20 -32.33
CA LYS A 234 11.82 -3.58 -32.63
C LYS A 234 10.72 -4.58 -32.28
N ARG A 235 10.07 -4.43 -31.12
CA ARG A 235 8.95 -5.26 -30.70
C ARG A 235 7.76 -5.13 -31.66
N VAL A 236 7.41 -3.90 -32.07
CA VAL A 236 6.31 -3.64 -33.01
C VAL A 236 6.55 -4.33 -34.34
N ILE A 237 7.76 -4.28 -34.91
CA ILE A 237 8.11 -4.97 -36.16
C ILE A 237 7.84 -6.48 -36.05
N ILE A 238 8.33 -7.12 -34.98
CA ILE A 238 8.12 -8.55 -34.75
C ILE A 238 6.64 -8.87 -34.55
N SER A 239 5.91 -8.03 -33.79
CA SER A 239 4.47 -8.21 -33.55
C SER A 239 3.64 -8.03 -34.82
N ALA A 240 4.04 -7.11 -35.68
CA ALA A 240 3.38 -6.87 -36.97
C ALA A 240 3.43 -8.08 -37.94
N PHE A 241 4.49 -8.88 -37.87
CA PHE A 241 4.57 -10.14 -38.59
C PHE A 241 3.88 -11.30 -37.87
N PHE A 242 3.95 -11.34 -36.55
CA PHE A 242 3.44 -12.45 -35.74
C PHE A 242 1.92 -12.64 -35.87
N GLY A 243 1.14 -11.56 -35.71
CA GLY A 243 -0.31 -11.61 -35.75
C GLY A 243 -0.85 -12.14 -37.13
N PRO A 244 -0.51 -11.47 -38.24
CA PRO A 244 -0.90 -11.91 -39.56
C PRO A 244 -0.42 -13.32 -39.91
N SER A 245 0.78 -13.72 -39.49
CA SER A 245 1.29 -15.08 -39.73
C SER A 245 0.45 -16.15 -39.04
N ILE A 246 0.03 -15.92 -37.78
CA ILE A 246 -0.90 -16.83 -37.10
C ILE A 246 -2.24 -16.87 -37.83
N GLY A 247 -2.77 -15.71 -38.25
CA GLY A 247 -3.99 -15.62 -39.04
C GLY A 247 -3.89 -16.40 -40.35
N PHE A 248 -2.78 -16.28 -41.09
CA PHE A 248 -2.52 -17.04 -42.32
C PHE A 248 -2.46 -18.55 -42.08
N ILE A 249 -1.78 -19.01 -41.03
CA ILE A 249 -1.73 -20.44 -40.67
C ILE A 249 -3.14 -20.94 -40.32
N ALA A 250 -3.91 -20.19 -39.54
CA ALA A 250 -5.28 -20.55 -39.18
C ALA A 250 -6.19 -20.62 -40.40
N PHE A 251 -6.09 -19.64 -41.30
CA PHE A 251 -6.85 -19.63 -42.57
C PHE A 251 -6.46 -20.80 -43.47
N SER A 252 -5.15 -21.06 -43.63
CA SER A 252 -4.66 -22.20 -44.43
C SER A 252 -5.14 -23.54 -43.85
N THR A 253 -5.17 -23.65 -42.50
CA THR A 253 -5.73 -24.84 -41.82
C THR A 253 -7.22 -25.00 -42.15
N SER A 254 -7.98 -23.92 -42.09
CA SER A 254 -9.42 -23.95 -42.45
C SER A 254 -9.64 -24.30 -43.93
N LEU A 255 -8.78 -23.79 -44.81
CA LEU A 255 -8.85 -24.12 -46.25
C LEU A 255 -8.57 -25.60 -46.51
N VAL A 256 -7.54 -26.18 -45.88
CA VAL A 256 -7.22 -27.61 -46.00
C VAL A 256 -8.38 -28.46 -45.45
N LEU A 257 -8.97 -28.07 -44.32
CA LEU A 257 -10.15 -28.75 -43.77
C LEU A 257 -11.36 -28.68 -44.72
N LEU A 258 -11.63 -27.53 -45.32
CA LEU A 258 -12.70 -27.36 -46.28
C LEU A 258 -12.45 -28.18 -47.57
N TRP A 259 -11.22 -28.21 -48.05
CA TRP A 259 -10.87 -28.97 -49.26
C TRP A 259 -10.99 -30.48 -49.02
N TYR A 260 -10.36 -31.01 -47.97
CA TYR A 260 -10.41 -32.44 -47.68
C TYR A 260 -11.81 -32.87 -47.19
N GLY A 261 -12.41 -32.10 -46.26
CA GLY A 261 -13.75 -32.35 -45.74
C GLY A 261 -14.82 -32.23 -46.83
N GLY A 262 -14.69 -31.27 -47.76
CA GLY A 262 -15.56 -31.15 -48.95
C GLY A 262 -15.48 -32.37 -49.85
N ARG A 263 -14.27 -32.93 -50.03
CA ARG A 263 -14.10 -34.19 -50.74
C ARG A 263 -14.85 -35.34 -50.06
N GLU A 264 -14.73 -35.46 -48.72
CA GLU A 264 -15.42 -36.49 -47.93
C GLU A 264 -16.95 -36.30 -47.98
N VAL A 265 -17.45 -35.06 -48.07
CA VAL A 265 -18.88 -34.76 -48.29
C VAL A 265 -19.34 -35.23 -49.70
N ILE A 266 -18.58 -34.91 -50.77
CA ILE A 266 -18.90 -35.29 -52.12
C ILE A 266 -18.91 -36.82 -52.29
N THR A 267 -18.00 -37.51 -51.57
CA THR A 267 -17.94 -38.99 -51.56
C THR A 267 -18.97 -39.65 -50.64
N GLY A 268 -19.80 -38.87 -49.95
CA GLY A 268 -20.87 -39.37 -49.07
C GLY A 268 -20.42 -39.96 -47.75
N HIS A 269 -19.17 -39.73 -47.32
CA HIS A 269 -18.65 -40.24 -46.06
C HIS A 269 -19.03 -39.38 -44.84
N ILE A 270 -19.28 -38.09 -45.02
CA ILE A 270 -19.74 -37.14 -43.98
C ILE A 270 -20.85 -36.25 -44.52
N SER A 271 -21.70 -35.71 -43.66
CA SER A 271 -22.70 -34.73 -44.06
C SER A 271 -22.12 -33.32 -44.18
N PRO A 272 -22.77 -32.42 -44.97
CA PRO A 272 -22.39 -30.99 -44.99
C PRO A 272 -22.42 -30.35 -43.59
N GLY A 273 -23.40 -30.70 -42.77
CA GLY A 273 -23.51 -30.22 -41.41
C GLY A 273 -22.38 -30.70 -40.50
N GLU A 274 -21.91 -31.95 -40.69
CA GLU A 274 -20.74 -32.48 -39.97
C GLU A 274 -19.48 -31.67 -40.27
N LEU A 275 -19.23 -31.30 -41.51
CA LEU A 275 -18.09 -30.48 -41.87
C LEU A 275 -18.14 -29.10 -41.22
N ILE A 276 -19.31 -28.44 -41.23
CA ILE A 276 -19.49 -27.13 -40.60
C ILE A 276 -19.29 -27.22 -39.10
N ALA A 277 -19.91 -28.20 -38.44
CA ALA A 277 -19.75 -28.41 -37.01
C ALA A 277 -18.27 -28.67 -36.64
N PHE A 278 -17.56 -29.46 -37.45
CA PHE A 278 -16.13 -29.74 -37.24
C PHE A 278 -15.30 -28.46 -37.29
N ILE A 279 -15.55 -27.56 -38.23
CA ILE A 279 -14.86 -26.26 -38.34
C ILE A 279 -15.16 -25.38 -37.11
N LEU A 280 -16.42 -25.35 -36.69
CA LEU A 280 -16.80 -24.60 -35.45
C LEU A 280 -16.09 -25.14 -34.22
N TYR A 281 -16.02 -26.46 -34.04
CA TYR A 281 -15.26 -27.05 -32.93
C TYR A 281 -13.76 -26.78 -33.02
N ALA A 282 -13.18 -26.81 -34.22
CA ALA A 282 -11.77 -26.45 -34.39
C ALA A 282 -11.48 -25.01 -33.92
N THR A 283 -12.40 -24.06 -34.15
CA THR A 283 -12.28 -22.68 -33.63
C THR A 283 -12.46 -22.60 -32.10
N ILE A 284 -13.41 -23.38 -31.55
CA ILE A 284 -13.66 -23.47 -30.10
C ILE A 284 -12.41 -24.02 -29.37
N ILE A 285 -11.72 -25.01 -29.95
CA ILE A 285 -10.51 -25.63 -29.37
C ILE A 285 -9.29 -24.72 -29.47
N ALA A 286 -9.18 -23.89 -30.49
CA ALA A 286 -8.03 -22.99 -30.68
C ALA A 286 -7.91 -21.91 -29.58
N GLY A 287 -9.04 -21.38 -29.09
CA GLY A 287 -9.10 -20.33 -28.07
C GLY A 287 -8.42 -20.67 -26.73
N PRO A 288 -8.74 -21.81 -26.10
CA PRO A 288 -8.13 -22.29 -24.87
C PRO A 288 -6.61 -22.36 -24.88
N MET A 289 -5.99 -22.77 -25.96
CA MET A 289 -4.53 -22.90 -26.05
C MET A 289 -3.80 -21.58 -25.77
N GLY A 290 -4.28 -20.48 -26.36
CA GLY A 290 -3.75 -19.15 -26.07
C GLY A 290 -4.09 -18.65 -24.64
N SER A 291 -5.24 -19.07 -24.12
CA SER A 291 -5.68 -18.69 -22.78
C SER A 291 -4.82 -19.33 -21.68
N PHE A 292 -4.48 -20.61 -21.77
CA PHE A 292 -3.61 -21.29 -20.80
C PHE A 292 -2.23 -20.63 -20.69
N ALA A 293 -1.64 -20.17 -21.81
CA ALA A 293 -0.37 -19.46 -21.78
C ALA A 293 -0.47 -18.13 -20.99
N ARG A 294 -1.52 -17.34 -21.22
CA ARG A 294 -1.76 -16.11 -20.48
C ARG A 294 -2.05 -16.37 -19.01
N MET A 295 -2.80 -17.42 -18.69
CA MET A 295 -3.11 -17.83 -17.31
C MET A 295 -1.85 -18.20 -16.52
N TYR A 296 -0.91 -18.90 -17.14
CA TYR A 296 0.36 -19.22 -16.51
C TYR A 296 1.13 -17.95 -16.12
N THR A 297 1.18 -16.96 -17.01
CA THR A 297 1.84 -15.67 -16.70
C THR A 297 1.14 -14.96 -15.55
N ARG A 298 -0.18 -14.82 -15.59
CA ARG A 298 -0.97 -14.21 -14.51
C ARG A 298 -0.78 -14.94 -13.18
N LEU A 299 -0.73 -16.28 -13.20
CA LEU A 299 -0.47 -17.08 -12.00
C LEU A 299 0.90 -16.74 -11.39
N GLN A 300 1.95 -16.61 -12.22
CA GLN A 300 3.29 -16.25 -11.73
C GLN A 300 3.32 -14.84 -11.12
N GLU A 301 2.71 -13.86 -11.78
CA GLU A 301 2.58 -12.50 -11.27
C GLU A 301 1.87 -12.46 -9.91
N GLY A 302 0.77 -13.17 -9.78
CA GLY A 302 0.03 -13.21 -8.54
C GLY A 302 0.67 -14.02 -7.43
N LEU A 303 1.43 -15.06 -7.75
CA LEU A 303 2.25 -15.75 -6.76
C LEU A 303 3.33 -14.80 -6.20
N GLY A 304 3.91 -13.94 -7.05
CA GLY A 304 4.83 -12.89 -6.62
C GLY A 304 4.18 -11.87 -5.68
N ALA A 305 3.03 -11.31 -6.09
CA ALA A 305 2.25 -10.37 -5.28
C ALA A 305 1.79 -11.00 -3.95
N SER A 306 1.29 -12.24 -4.00
CA SER A 306 0.85 -12.97 -2.80
C SER A 306 1.98 -13.19 -1.81
N LYS A 307 3.20 -13.47 -2.28
CA LYS A 307 4.37 -13.61 -1.41
C LYS A 307 4.62 -12.34 -0.62
N ARG A 308 4.67 -11.17 -1.29
CA ARG A 308 4.90 -9.88 -0.64
C ARG A 308 3.80 -9.51 0.36
N LEU A 309 2.52 -9.79 0.04
CA LEU A 309 1.41 -9.50 0.93
C LEU A 309 1.35 -10.44 2.13
N PHE A 310 1.65 -11.74 1.96
CA PHE A 310 1.72 -12.64 3.11
C PHE A 310 2.96 -12.42 3.97
N GLU A 311 4.09 -12.01 3.39
CA GLU A 311 5.23 -11.54 4.17
C GLU A 311 4.86 -10.33 5.04
N LEU A 312 4.05 -9.40 4.50
CA LEU A 312 3.52 -8.30 5.29
C LEU A 312 2.64 -8.79 6.46
N LEU A 313 1.69 -9.71 6.18
CA LEU A 313 0.80 -10.26 7.20
C LEU A 313 1.50 -11.15 8.24
N ASP A 314 2.61 -11.77 7.86
CA ASP A 314 3.39 -12.65 8.73
C ASP A 314 4.49 -11.86 9.49
N THR A 315 4.71 -10.59 9.15
CA THR A 315 5.63 -9.73 9.90
C THR A 315 5.03 -9.42 11.26
N GLU A 316 5.72 -9.79 12.32
CA GLU A 316 5.35 -9.42 13.67
C GLU A 316 5.87 -8.02 14.03
N SER A 317 5.11 -7.29 14.83
CA SER A 317 5.55 -6.01 15.37
C SER A 317 6.73 -6.20 16.33
N GLU A 318 7.80 -5.43 16.16
CA GLU A 318 8.96 -5.44 17.07
C GLU A 318 8.56 -5.03 18.49
N VAL A 319 7.60 -4.12 18.63
CA VAL A 319 7.02 -3.70 19.89
C VAL A 319 5.56 -4.10 19.93
N ARG A 320 5.20 -4.92 20.91
CA ARG A 320 3.84 -5.39 21.14
C ARG A 320 3.55 -5.57 22.62
N SER A 321 2.28 -5.51 22.99
CA SER A 321 1.86 -5.91 24.34
C SER A 321 2.07 -7.42 24.50
N LEU A 322 2.64 -7.83 25.62
CA LEU A 322 2.78 -9.24 25.98
C LEU A 322 1.38 -9.86 26.19
N PRO A 323 1.20 -11.18 26.02
CA PRO A 323 -0.10 -11.83 26.25
C PRO A 323 -0.67 -11.58 27.65
N ASN A 324 0.21 -11.42 28.63
CA ASN A 324 -0.16 -11.17 30.05
C ASN A 324 0.13 -9.71 30.47
N ALA A 325 0.16 -8.78 29.50
CA ALA A 325 0.39 -7.36 29.80
C ALA A 325 -0.75 -6.81 30.66
N GLN A 326 -0.38 -6.15 31.76
CA GLN A 326 -1.37 -5.50 32.63
C GLN A 326 -1.83 -4.16 32.06
N ILE A 327 -3.07 -3.80 32.34
CA ILE A 327 -3.58 -2.46 32.03
C ILE A 327 -2.82 -1.46 32.92
N MET A 328 -2.28 -0.41 32.31
CA MET A 328 -1.59 0.65 33.06
C MET A 328 -2.60 1.37 33.97
N PRO A 329 -2.38 1.40 35.28
CA PRO A 329 -3.22 2.18 36.20
C PRO A 329 -3.11 3.68 35.89
N LYS A 330 -3.88 4.51 36.59
CA LYS A 330 -3.75 5.97 36.44
C LYS A 330 -2.33 6.39 36.84
N ILE A 331 -1.62 6.98 35.89
CA ILE A 331 -0.21 7.38 36.05
C ILE A 331 -0.11 8.63 36.90
N SER A 332 0.77 8.61 37.93
CA SER A 332 1.19 9.78 38.69
C SER A 332 2.27 10.57 37.96
N GLY A 333 3.10 9.87 37.14
CA GLY A 333 4.10 10.47 36.28
C GLY A 333 5.56 10.26 36.70
N GLY A 334 5.85 9.35 37.62
CA GLY A 334 7.23 8.96 37.93
C GLY A 334 7.86 8.19 36.78
N ILE A 335 9.07 8.55 36.35
CA ILE A 335 9.78 7.91 35.23
C ILE A 335 11.15 7.47 35.74
N GLU A 336 11.54 6.24 35.41
CA GLU A 336 12.84 5.69 35.74
C GLU A 336 13.44 4.98 34.53
N PHE A 337 14.66 5.34 34.20
CA PHE A 337 15.52 4.62 33.25
C PHE A 337 16.59 3.90 34.09
N ASP A 338 16.71 2.60 33.93
CA ASP A 338 17.65 1.77 34.65
C ASP A 338 18.60 1.09 33.68
N ASN A 339 19.86 1.50 33.67
CA ASN A 339 20.94 0.98 32.83
C ASN A 339 20.54 0.71 31.36
N THR A 340 19.80 1.66 30.81
CA THR A 340 19.16 1.52 29.50
C THR A 340 20.15 1.69 28.37
N CYS A 341 20.21 0.69 27.46
CA CYS A 341 20.98 0.73 26.21
C CYS A 341 20.05 0.52 25.01
N PHE A 342 20.39 1.14 23.89
CA PHE A 342 19.63 0.96 22.66
C PHE A 342 20.46 1.20 21.40
N HIS A 343 20.17 0.41 20.36
CA HIS A 343 20.70 0.57 18.99
C HIS A 343 19.58 0.37 17.94
N TYR A 344 19.62 1.15 16.86
CA TYR A 344 18.76 0.94 15.69
C TYR A 344 19.26 -0.17 14.77
N GLN A 345 20.58 -0.37 14.75
CA GLN A 345 21.31 -1.38 13.99
C GLN A 345 22.38 -2.01 14.90
N GLU A 346 22.62 -3.30 14.77
CA GLU A 346 23.42 -4.09 15.70
C GLU A 346 24.85 -3.56 16.01
N ASN A 347 25.42 -2.74 15.13
CA ASN A 347 26.81 -2.30 15.27
C ASN A 347 26.99 -0.86 15.81
N ARG A 348 25.91 -0.17 16.21
CA ARG A 348 26.03 1.22 16.69
C ARG A 348 25.05 1.50 17.84
N GLU A 349 25.57 1.46 19.06
CA GLU A 349 24.80 1.92 20.22
C GLU A 349 24.53 3.43 20.14
N VAL A 350 23.25 3.81 20.29
CA VAL A 350 22.79 5.20 20.27
C VAL A 350 22.46 5.68 21.68
N ILE A 351 22.05 4.78 22.57
CA ILE A 351 21.88 5.03 24.00
C ILE A 351 22.78 4.06 24.75
N LYS A 352 23.63 4.59 25.65
CA LYS A 352 24.69 3.85 26.35
C LYS A 352 24.53 3.99 27.84
N HIS A 353 24.08 2.94 28.51
CA HIS A 353 23.99 2.82 29.98
C HIS A 353 23.31 4.04 30.69
N VAL A 354 22.21 4.52 30.13
CA VAL A 354 21.48 5.67 30.66
C VAL A 354 20.67 5.27 31.86
N SER A 355 20.92 5.95 33.01
CA SER A 355 20.17 5.79 34.27
C SER A 355 19.83 7.14 34.84
N PHE A 356 18.54 7.39 35.08
CA PHE A 356 18.03 8.59 35.78
C PHE A 356 16.60 8.37 36.25
N SER A 357 16.12 9.23 37.12
CA SER A 357 14.73 9.23 37.58
C SER A 357 14.14 10.63 37.55
N VAL A 358 12.83 10.69 37.25
CA VAL A 358 12.02 11.91 37.24
C VAL A 358 10.85 11.71 38.19
N LYS A 359 10.65 12.67 39.09
CA LYS A 359 9.53 12.64 40.04
C LYS A 359 8.21 13.05 39.36
N PRO A 360 7.06 12.57 39.85
CA PRO A 360 5.77 13.06 39.43
C PRO A 360 5.66 14.59 39.44
N GLY A 361 5.13 15.18 38.37
CA GLY A 361 4.96 16.62 38.23
C GLY A 361 6.22 17.39 37.86
N GLN A 362 7.39 16.75 37.77
CA GLN A 362 8.68 17.41 37.52
C GLN A 362 8.88 17.70 36.02
N THR A 363 9.43 18.87 35.71
CA THR A 363 9.87 19.23 34.35
C THR A 363 11.36 18.98 34.18
N VAL A 364 11.72 18.16 33.21
CA VAL A 364 13.10 17.80 32.87
C VAL A 364 13.44 18.21 31.44
N ALA A 365 14.51 19.01 31.29
CA ALA A 365 15.03 19.41 30.00
C ALA A 365 16.14 18.47 29.51
N LEU A 366 16.05 17.98 28.28
CA LEU A 366 17.10 17.23 27.62
C LEU A 366 17.94 18.20 26.76
N VAL A 367 19.23 18.30 27.05
CA VAL A 367 20.19 19.19 26.37
C VAL A 367 21.36 18.37 25.83
N GLY A 368 21.96 18.79 24.73
CA GLY A 368 23.14 18.13 24.16
C GLY A 368 23.31 18.43 22.66
N PRO A 369 24.45 18.11 22.05
CA PRO A 369 24.68 18.31 20.64
C PRO A 369 23.73 17.50 19.75
N SER A 370 23.68 17.82 18.46
CA SER A 370 22.92 17.03 17.49
C SER A 370 23.49 15.61 17.43
N GLY A 371 22.62 14.62 17.42
CA GLY A 371 23.04 13.21 17.43
C GLY A 371 23.36 12.61 18.81
N ALA A 372 23.28 13.38 19.92
CA ALA A 372 23.54 12.88 21.27
C ALA A 372 22.55 11.84 21.79
N GLY A 373 21.48 11.50 21.07
CA GLY A 373 20.51 10.48 21.49
C GLY A 373 19.21 11.01 22.10
N LYS A 374 19.00 12.33 22.21
CA LYS A 374 17.81 12.95 22.84
C LYS A 374 16.48 12.45 22.29
N THR A 375 16.28 12.51 20.98
CA THR A 375 15.06 12.02 20.30
C THR A 375 14.88 10.51 20.48
N THR A 376 15.99 9.75 20.53
CA THR A 376 15.94 8.30 20.77
C THR A 376 15.46 7.99 22.19
N LEU A 377 15.89 8.73 23.18
CA LEU A 377 15.44 8.59 24.57
C LEU A 377 13.92 8.81 24.68
N ILE A 378 13.40 9.85 24.01
CA ILE A 378 11.96 10.12 23.92
C ILE A 378 11.21 8.98 23.24
N ARG A 379 11.74 8.45 22.14
CA ARG A 379 11.13 7.32 21.42
C ARG A 379 11.07 6.05 22.26
N LEU A 380 12.06 5.82 23.11
CA LEU A 380 12.09 4.72 24.08
C LEU A 380 11.04 4.95 25.19
N LEU A 381 10.93 6.15 25.74
CA LEU A 381 9.90 6.48 26.72
C LEU A 381 8.49 6.32 26.15
N HIS A 382 8.28 6.73 24.88
CA HIS A 382 7.01 6.53 24.18
C HIS A 382 6.74 5.05 23.87
N ARG A 383 7.74 4.19 24.10
CA ARG A 383 7.74 2.79 23.73
C ARG A 383 7.43 2.57 22.24
N PHE A 384 7.99 3.44 21.36
CA PHE A 384 8.04 3.18 19.91
C PHE A 384 9.11 2.14 19.58
N TYR A 385 10.06 1.96 20.50
CA TYR A 385 11.09 0.93 20.53
C TYR A 385 11.21 0.40 21.95
N ASP A 386 11.55 -0.87 22.11
CA ASP A 386 11.96 -1.43 23.40
C ASP A 386 13.49 -1.30 23.56
N PRO A 387 14.02 -1.06 24.76
CA PRO A 387 15.46 -1.01 25.01
C PRO A 387 16.12 -2.36 24.69
N THR A 388 17.37 -2.32 24.21
CA THR A 388 18.16 -3.52 23.94
C THR A 388 18.65 -4.18 25.23
N ARG A 389 19.02 -3.35 26.21
CA ARG A 389 19.39 -3.74 27.59
C ARG A 389 18.85 -2.73 28.56
N GLY A 390 18.72 -3.15 29.82
CA GLY A 390 18.14 -2.32 30.87
C GLY A 390 16.62 -2.25 30.79
N GLU A 391 16.03 -1.35 31.53
CA GLU A 391 14.59 -1.27 31.71
C GLU A 391 14.12 0.18 31.83
N ILE A 392 12.89 0.46 31.40
CA ILE A 392 12.21 1.73 31.61
C ILE A 392 10.95 1.46 32.39
N ARG A 393 10.78 2.17 33.49
CA ARG A 393 9.63 2.06 34.41
C ARG A 393 8.87 3.38 34.46
N VAL A 394 7.55 3.26 34.57
CA VAL A 394 6.68 4.40 34.90
C VAL A 394 5.89 4.05 36.15
N ASP A 395 6.00 4.90 37.17
CA ASP A 395 5.47 4.66 38.52
C ASP A 395 5.89 3.29 39.09
N GLY A 396 7.15 2.88 38.84
CA GLY A 396 7.72 1.60 39.26
C GLY A 396 7.31 0.40 38.40
N ILE A 397 6.42 0.56 37.41
CA ILE A 397 5.93 -0.51 36.55
C ILE A 397 6.77 -0.56 35.24
N PRO A 398 7.40 -1.70 34.92
CA PRO A 398 8.15 -1.86 33.70
C PRO A 398 7.25 -1.69 32.45
N LEU A 399 7.62 -0.79 31.53
CA LEU A 399 6.82 -0.52 30.35
C LEU A 399 6.62 -1.76 29.46
N LYS A 400 7.57 -2.70 29.47
CA LYS A 400 7.47 -3.94 28.70
C LYS A 400 6.29 -4.83 29.12
N ASN A 401 5.88 -4.74 30.40
CA ASN A 401 4.82 -5.55 30.98
C ASN A 401 3.42 -4.92 30.88
N VAL A 402 3.33 -3.74 30.24
CA VAL A 402 2.08 -2.95 30.17
C VAL A 402 1.44 -3.07 28.80
N GLU A 403 0.10 -3.06 28.79
CA GLU A 403 -0.66 -2.92 27.55
C GLU A 403 -0.44 -1.55 26.91
N LEU A 404 0.10 -1.52 25.69
CA LEU A 404 0.50 -0.30 24.99
C LEU A 404 -0.63 0.73 24.88
N SER A 405 -1.84 0.29 24.59
CA SER A 405 -3.01 1.18 24.44
C SER A 405 -3.35 1.92 25.72
N SER A 406 -3.26 1.24 26.87
CA SER A 406 -3.53 1.82 28.19
C SER A 406 -2.47 2.82 28.63
N TYR A 407 -1.21 2.60 28.22
CA TYR A 407 -0.11 3.53 28.45
C TYR A 407 -0.23 4.75 27.54
N TRP A 408 -0.43 4.56 26.25
CA TRP A 408 -0.51 5.67 25.28
C TRP A 408 -1.71 6.61 25.51
N LYS A 409 -2.77 6.13 26.13
CA LYS A 409 -3.89 7.01 26.55
C LYS A 409 -3.46 8.09 27.56
N GLN A 410 -2.43 7.82 28.36
CA GLN A 410 -2.01 8.67 29.48
C GLN A 410 -0.72 9.47 29.20
N ILE A 411 -0.10 9.30 28.03
CA ILE A 411 1.08 10.04 27.60
C ILE A 411 0.74 10.94 26.41
N GLY A 412 1.24 12.17 26.40
CA GLY A 412 1.06 13.14 25.30
C GLY A 412 2.38 13.52 24.67
N ILE A 413 2.34 13.85 23.38
CA ILE A 413 3.48 14.36 22.63
C ILE A 413 3.10 15.60 21.83
N VAL A 414 3.96 16.61 21.86
CA VAL A 414 3.98 17.70 20.88
C VAL A 414 5.25 17.54 20.07
N PRO A 415 5.15 17.07 18.80
CA PRO A 415 6.32 16.79 17.99
C PRO A 415 6.95 18.07 17.42
N GLN A 416 8.22 17.97 17.01
CA GLN A 416 8.96 19.03 16.34
C GLN A 416 8.28 19.46 15.03
N GLU A 417 7.99 18.50 14.16
CA GLU A 417 7.22 18.74 12.95
C GLU A 417 5.77 18.32 13.16
N THR A 418 4.87 19.31 13.20
CA THR A 418 3.45 19.05 13.36
C THR A 418 2.82 18.68 12.01
N ILE A 419 2.34 17.44 11.92
CA ILE A 419 1.56 16.94 10.80
C ILE A 419 0.08 16.92 11.21
N LEU A 420 -0.77 17.52 10.35
CA LEU A 420 -2.22 17.50 10.50
C LEU A 420 -2.84 16.56 9.46
N PHE A 421 -3.96 15.94 9.82
CA PHE A 421 -4.77 15.22 8.86
C PHE A 421 -5.43 16.21 7.89
N GLY A 422 -5.64 15.82 6.65
CA GLY A 422 -6.29 16.65 5.61
C GLY A 422 -7.79 16.88 5.83
N ASP A 423 -8.19 17.10 7.07
CA ASP A 423 -9.55 17.27 7.55
C ASP A 423 -9.75 18.69 8.12
N SER A 424 -10.90 18.97 8.74
CA SER A 424 -11.17 20.23 9.42
C SER A 424 -10.26 20.47 10.64
N ILE A 425 -10.14 21.72 11.07
CA ILE A 425 -9.42 22.07 12.29
C ILE A 425 -10.05 21.38 13.51
N GLU A 426 -11.39 21.39 13.57
CA GLU A 426 -12.16 20.69 14.61
C GLU A 426 -11.79 19.22 14.72
N MET A 427 -11.87 18.48 13.61
CA MET A 427 -11.54 17.05 13.57
C MET A 427 -10.09 16.78 13.94
N ASN A 428 -9.19 17.68 13.56
CA ASN A 428 -7.80 17.60 13.97
C ASN A 428 -7.60 17.75 15.48
N ILE A 429 -8.34 18.62 16.16
CA ILE A 429 -8.28 18.74 17.62
C ILE A 429 -8.99 17.56 18.29
N LYS A 430 -10.21 17.23 17.82
CA LYS A 430 -11.06 16.15 18.34
C LYS A 430 -10.39 14.77 18.29
N TYR A 431 -9.42 14.58 17.39
CA TYR A 431 -8.64 13.34 17.26
C TYR A 431 -7.97 12.89 18.55
N ALA A 432 -7.72 13.79 19.48
CA ALA A 432 -7.06 13.52 20.76
C ALA A 432 -7.96 12.81 21.79
N LYS A 433 -9.29 12.92 21.68
CA LYS A 433 -10.24 12.38 22.65
C LYS A 433 -11.54 11.98 21.97
N ASP A 434 -11.87 10.70 22.03
CA ASP A 434 -13.14 10.18 21.54
C ASP A 434 -14.31 10.79 22.31
N GLY A 435 -15.36 11.22 21.59
CA GLY A 435 -16.56 11.80 22.20
C GLY A 435 -16.36 13.21 22.79
N ALA A 436 -15.28 13.92 22.44
CA ALA A 436 -15.08 15.31 22.87
C ALA A 436 -16.24 16.20 22.38
N THR A 437 -16.74 17.07 23.26
CA THR A 437 -17.77 18.05 22.92
C THR A 437 -17.16 19.28 22.26
N ASP A 438 -18.00 20.07 21.57
CA ASP A 438 -17.55 21.30 20.92
C ASP A 438 -17.00 22.31 21.92
N GLU A 439 -17.58 22.35 23.14
CA GLU A 439 -17.10 23.21 24.23
C GLU A 439 -15.69 22.79 24.69
N GLU A 440 -15.41 21.48 24.80
CA GLU A 440 -14.09 20.96 25.16
C GLU A 440 -13.05 21.30 24.08
N ILE A 441 -13.43 21.19 22.81
CA ILE A 441 -12.58 21.53 21.66
C ILE A 441 -12.24 23.02 21.67
N ILE A 442 -13.25 23.88 21.86
CA ILE A 442 -13.08 25.34 21.93
C ILE A 442 -12.22 25.72 23.14
N ALA A 443 -12.45 25.11 24.30
CA ALA A 443 -11.66 25.36 25.50
C ALA A 443 -10.18 24.97 25.30
N ALA A 444 -9.92 23.82 24.67
CA ALA A 444 -8.56 23.38 24.34
C ALA A 444 -7.88 24.33 23.34
N ALA A 445 -8.62 24.78 22.32
CA ALA A 445 -8.12 25.76 21.33
C ALA A 445 -7.80 27.12 21.96
N LYS A 446 -8.63 27.61 22.89
CA LYS A 446 -8.36 28.84 23.67
C LYS A 446 -7.12 28.69 24.54
N ALA A 447 -6.99 27.59 25.26
CA ALA A 447 -5.83 27.31 26.11
C ALA A 447 -4.53 27.16 25.30
N ALA A 448 -4.62 26.75 24.04
CA ALA A 448 -3.51 26.68 23.10
C ALA A 448 -3.25 27.98 22.31
N ASN A 449 -3.89 29.10 22.64
CA ASN A 449 -3.85 30.35 21.88
C ASN A 449 -4.19 30.16 20.38
N ALA A 450 -5.03 29.14 20.06
CA ALA A 450 -5.40 28.81 18.68
C ALA A 450 -6.74 29.42 18.26
N HIS A 451 -7.62 29.72 19.21
CA HIS A 451 -9.00 30.14 18.94
C HIS A 451 -9.09 31.40 18.07
N SER A 452 -8.27 32.42 18.31
CA SER A 452 -8.29 33.68 17.58
C SER A 452 -8.08 33.46 16.07
N PHE A 453 -6.98 32.82 15.67
CA PHE A 453 -6.73 32.59 14.25
C PHE A 453 -7.75 31.62 13.62
N ILE A 454 -8.30 30.67 14.41
CA ILE A 454 -9.35 29.77 13.91
C ILE A 454 -10.59 30.57 13.52
N MET A 455 -10.98 31.56 14.34
CA MET A 455 -12.14 32.42 14.05
C MET A 455 -11.93 33.34 12.85
N GLU A 456 -10.68 33.64 12.47
CA GLU A 456 -10.30 34.39 11.28
C GLU A 456 -10.33 33.53 10.01
N CYS A 457 -10.33 32.21 10.13
CA CYS A 457 -10.44 31.31 8.98
C CYS A 457 -11.85 31.39 8.35
N PRO A 458 -11.99 31.22 7.00
CA PRO A 458 -13.27 31.39 6.31
C PRO A 458 -14.41 30.53 6.87
N GLU A 459 -14.12 29.28 7.24
CA GLU A 459 -15.09 28.33 7.82
C GLU A 459 -14.81 28.03 9.30
N GLN A 460 -14.00 28.87 9.95
CA GLN A 460 -13.66 28.76 11.36
C GLN A 460 -13.15 27.34 11.70
N TYR A 461 -13.73 26.66 12.69
CA TYR A 461 -13.38 25.30 13.09
C TYR A 461 -13.59 24.26 11.98
N LYS A 462 -14.48 24.50 11.02
CA LYS A 462 -14.75 23.61 9.88
C LYS A 462 -13.78 23.80 8.72
N THR A 463 -12.87 24.75 8.79
CA THR A 463 -11.87 25.01 7.77
C THR A 463 -10.99 23.77 7.53
N ILE A 464 -10.95 23.29 6.28
CA ILE A 464 -10.11 22.16 5.85
C ILE A 464 -8.66 22.62 5.72
N VAL A 465 -7.77 21.96 6.46
CA VAL A 465 -6.35 22.35 6.54
C VAL A 465 -5.48 21.89 5.38
N GLY A 466 -6.00 21.00 4.51
CA GLY A 466 -5.27 20.40 3.39
C GLY A 466 -4.30 19.29 3.82
N GLU A 467 -3.64 18.69 2.83
CA GLU A 467 -2.69 17.59 3.09
C GLU A 467 -1.56 18.07 4.00
N LYS A 468 -1.32 17.34 5.10
CA LYS A 468 -0.31 17.67 6.14
C LYS A 468 -0.46 19.06 6.76
N GLY A 469 -1.62 19.74 6.56
CA GLY A 469 -1.86 21.08 7.08
C GLY A 469 -1.19 22.20 6.27
N ILE A 470 -0.95 22.01 4.98
CA ILE A 470 -0.20 22.95 4.12
C ILE A 470 -0.84 24.35 4.05
N ARG A 471 -2.14 24.48 4.31
CA ARG A 471 -2.86 25.77 4.29
C ARG A 471 -2.64 26.61 5.53
N LEU A 472 -1.99 26.09 6.54
CA LEU A 472 -1.71 26.77 7.80
C LEU A 472 -0.22 27.10 7.94
N SER A 473 0.09 28.21 8.64
CA SER A 473 1.47 28.52 9.02
C SER A 473 2.04 27.46 9.98
N ALA A 474 3.36 27.38 10.12
CA ALA A 474 3.99 26.47 11.07
C ALA A 474 3.52 26.71 12.51
N GLY A 475 3.38 27.98 12.93
CA GLY A 475 2.89 28.35 14.25
C GLY A 475 1.41 27.98 14.47
N GLN A 476 0.57 28.13 13.44
CA GLN A 476 -0.83 27.70 13.51
C GLN A 476 -0.94 26.17 13.66
N ARG A 477 -0.19 25.41 12.85
CA ARG A 477 -0.15 23.94 13.00
C ARG A 477 0.28 23.53 14.40
N GLN A 478 1.29 24.18 14.95
CA GLN A 478 1.81 23.87 16.28
C GLN A 478 0.79 24.14 17.38
N ARG A 479 0.08 25.29 17.33
CA ARG A 479 -0.98 25.60 18.29
C ARG A 479 -2.13 24.57 18.21
N ILE A 480 -2.44 24.02 17.06
CA ILE A 480 -3.38 22.90 16.94
C ILE A 480 -2.82 21.62 17.61
N ALA A 481 -1.53 21.30 17.44
CA ALA A 481 -0.93 20.16 18.13
C ALA A 481 -0.94 20.33 19.67
N ILE A 482 -0.71 21.55 20.16
CA ILE A 482 -0.83 21.87 21.58
C ILE A 482 -2.28 21.72 22.04
N ALA A 483 -3.27 22.19 21.27
CA ALA A 483 -4.69 21.98 21.56
C ALA A 483 -5.06 20.49 21.65
N ARG A 484 -4.52 19.64 20.76
CA ARG A 484 -4.65 18.18 20.86
C ARG A 484 -4.10 17.65 22.20
N ALA A 485 -2.91 18.09 22.58
CA ALA A 485 -2.27 17.65 23.82
C ALA A 485 -3.04 18.13 25.08
N ILE A 486 -3.59 19.34 25.06
CA ILE A 486 -4.44 19.88 26.13
C ILE A 486 -5.74 19.07 26.23
N LEU A 487 -6.43 18.81 25.13
CA LEU A 487 -7.68 18.05 25.10
C LEU A 487 -7.48 16.61 25.58
N LYS A 488 -6.35 16.00 25.25
CA LYS A 488 -5.96 14.66 25.70
C LYS A 488 -5.74 14.59 27.22
N ASN A 489 -5.27 15.67 27.82
CA ASN A 489 -4.95 15.80 29.25
C ASN A 489 -4.07 14.67 29.82
N PRO A 490 -2.84 14.48 29.30
CA PRO A 490 -1.96 13.38 29.70
C PRO A 490 -1.28 13.63 31.04
N SER A 491 -0.93 12.56 31.77
CA SER A 491 -0.12 12.64 33.00
C SER A 491 1.37 12.88 32.72
N ILE A 492 1.88 12.32 31.63
CA ILE A 492 3.24 12.50 31.12
C ILE A 492 3.18 13.23 29.79
N LEU A 493 3.96 14.30 29.67
CA LEU A 493 4.05 15.13 28.48
C LEU A 493 5.46 15.08 27.90
N ILE A 494 5.54 14.89 26.61
CA ILE A 494 6.79 14.93 25.83
C ILE A 494 6.73 16.09 24.85
N LEU A 495 7.71 16.98 24.90
CA LEU A 495 7.84 18.12 24.01
C LEU A 495 9.14 17.98 23.22
N ASP A 496 9.02 17.82 21.91
CA ASP A 496 10.17 17.71 21.00
C ASP A 496 10.30 19.02 20.21
N GLU A 497 11.23 19.88 20.60
CA GLU A 497 11.65 21.15 19.96
C GLU A 497 10.55 21.95 19.23
N ALA A 498 9.57 22.41 19.96
CA ALA A 498 8.33 22.94 19.41
C ALA A 498 8.42 24.30 18.67
N THR A 499 9.60 24.91 18.42
CA THR A 499 9.65 26.36 18.05
C THR A 499 10.74 26.82 17.09
N SER A 500 11.43 25.95 16.35
CA SER A 500 12.68 26.27 15.63
C SER A 500 12.54 27.07 14.32
N ALA A 501 11.33 27.42 13.84
CA ALA A 501 11.14 28.12 12.57
C ALA A 501 9.94 29.10 12.58
N LEU A 502 9.73 29.81 13.68
CA LEU A 502 8.56 30.64 13.91
C LEU A 502 8.92 32.14 13.95
N ASP A 503 7.96 32.97 13.57
CA ASP A 503 7.99 34.40 13.84
C ASP A 503 7.86 34.70 15.33
N ASN A 504 8.37 35.85 15.76
CA ASN A 504 8.46 36.23 17.19
C ASN A 504 7.09 36.24 17.89
N GLU A 505 6.03 36.68 17.20
CA GLU A 505 4.68 36.77 17.77
C GLU A 505 4.09 35.36 18.00
N SER A 506 4.13 34.50 16.99
CA SER A 506 3.72 33.09 17.12
C SER A 506 4.51 32.35 18.19
N GLU A 507 5.79 32.70 18.36
CA GLU A 507 6.65 32.11 19.37
C GLU A 507 6.16 32.39 20.80
N VAL A 508 5.83 33.65 21.12
CA VAL A 508 5.32 34.01 22.45
C VAL A 508 4.01 33.26 22.75
N LEU A 509 3.08 33.25 21.80
CA LEU A 509 1.79 32.56 21.96
C LEU A 509 1.96 31.05 22.19
N ILE A 510 2.90 30.43 21.50
CA ILE A 510 3.21 29.00 21.65
C ILE A 510 3.86 28.73 23.00
N GLN A 511 4.81 29.58 23.42
CA GLN A 511 5.47 29.42 24.71
C GLN A 511 4.49 29.49 25.88
N GLU A 512 3.60 30.48 25.89
CA GLU A 512 2.53 30.58 26.89
C GLU A 512 1.62 29.33 26.88
N ALA A 513 1.26 28.83 25.71
CA ALA A 513 0.42 27.63 25.59
C ALA A 513 1.15 26.38 26.12
N LEU A 514 2.46 26.26 25.85
CA LEU A 514 3.28 25.16 26.37
C LEU A 514 3.43 25.25 27.91
N GLU A 515 3.65 26.44 28.47
CA GLU A 515 3.72 26.63 29.93
C GLU A 515 2.42 26.21 30.62
N ARG A 516 1.26 26.60 30.07
CA ARG A 516 -0.04 26.13 30.57
C ARG A 516 -0.19 24.62 30.43
N LEU A 517 0.27 24.05 29.30
CA LEU A 517 0.19 22.60 29.06
C LEU A 517 1.08 21.81 30.04
N MET A 518 2.24 22.33 30.46
CA MET A 518 3.16 21.65 31.37
C MET A 518 2.72 21.70 32.85
N GLN A 519 1.81 22.59 33.22
CA GLN A 519 1.38 22.72 34.64
C GLN A 519 0.78 21.42 35.19
N ASN A 520 1.22 21.02 36.36
CA ASN A 520 0.77 19.82 37.08
C ASN A 520 0.99 18.50 36.32
N ARG A 521 1.99 18.42 35.42
CA ARG A 521 2.32 17.22 34.64
C ARG A 521 3.81 16.94 34.69
N THR A 522 4.15 15.66 34.61
CA THR A 522 5.55 15.30 34.40
C THR A 522 5.91 15.59 32.94
N SER A 523 6.88 16.47 32.72
CA SER A 523 7.23 16.95 31.40
C SER A 523 8.68 16.65 31.06
N ILE A 524 8.91 16.02 29.89
CA ILE A 524 10.24 15.84 29.29
C ILE A 524 10.31 16.69 28.04
N VAL A 525 11.26 17.63 28.00
CA VAL A 525 11.37 18.63 26.96
C VAL A 525 12.74 18.53 26.29
N ILE A 526 12.81 18.27 24.99
CA ILE A 526 14.05 18.53 24.24
C ILE A 526 14.16 20.05 24.08
N ALA A 527 15.10 20.62 24.81
CA ALA A 527 15.21 22.06 24.90
C ALA A 527 16.25 22.62 23.91
N HIS A 528 15.76 23.38 22.94
CA HIS A 528 16.57 24.18 22.03
C HIS A 528 16.55 25.68 22.37
N ARG A 529 15.74 26.08 23.38
CA ARG A 529 15.62 27.48 23.83
C ARG A 529 16.09 27.66 25.25
N LEU A 530 16.72 28.81 25.50
CA LEU A 530 17.26 29.14 26.83
C LEU A 530 16.16 29.30 27.89
N SER A 531 15.00 29.87 27.51
CA SER A 531 13.84 30.01 28.41
C SER A 531 13.33 28.66 28.93
N THR A 532 13.18 27.68 28.02
CA THR A 532 12.73 26.32 28.40
C THR A 532 13.76 25.61 29.27
N ILE A 533 15.06 25.83 29.00
CA ILE A 533 16.14 25.26 29.79
C ILE A 533 16.17 25.88 31.18
N HIS A 534 15.99 27.19 31.28
CA HIS A 534 16.05 27.92 32.55
C HIS A 534 14.88 27.57 33.49
N ASN A 535 13.68 27.34 32.93
CA ASN A 535 12.46 27.02 33.69
C ASN A 535 12.37 25.52 34.07
N ALA A 536 13.27 24.66 33.59
CA ALA A 536 13.29 23.26 33.95
C ALA A 536 13.87 23.03 35.34
N GLU A 537 13.21 22.21 36.15
CA GLU A 537 13.67 21.88 37.50
C GLU A 537 14.97 21.06 37.47
N LYS A 538 15.11 20.21 36.48
CA LYS A 538 16.32 19.41 36.22
C LYS A 538 16.68 19.42 34.75
N ILE A 539 17.96 19.32 34.47
CA ILE A 539 18.54 19.29 33.14
C ILE A 539 19.36 18.02 33.01
N LEU A 540 19.08 17.23 32.01
CA LEU A 540 19.85 16.07 31.58
C LEU A 540 20.71 16.47 30.39
N VAL A 541 22.03 16.43 30.56
CA VAL A 541 22.97 16.72 29.47
C VAL A 541 23.45 15.42 28.88
N MET A 542 23.16 15.24 27.59
CA MET A 542 23.55 14.05 26.83
C MET A 542 24.69 14.34 25.87
N ASP A 543 25.66 13.44 25.83
CA ASP A 543 26.71 13.42 24.82
C ASP A 543 27.01 11.99 24.42
N ASP A 544 27.19 11.74 23.13
CA ASP A 544 27.48 10.43 22.53
C ASP A 544 26.65 9.25 23.13
N GLY A 545 25.36 9.48 23.37
CA GLY A 545 24.43 8.46 23.85
C GLY A 545 24.43 8.23 25.38
N ALA A 546 25.23 8.95 26.15
CA ALA A 546 25.29 8.85 27.61
C ALA A 546 24.84 10.16 28.28
N ILE A 547 24.40 10.07 29.53
CA ILE A 547 24.20 11.25 30.40
C ILE A 547 25.55 11.62 31.00
N VAL A 548 26.04 12.82 30.67
CA VAL A 548 27.34 13.32 31.16
C VAL A 548 27.20 14.28 32.31
N GLU A 549 26.08 15.02 32.41
CA GLU A 549 25.79 15.94 33.50
C GLU A 549 24.28 15.88 33.83
N PHE A 550 23.95 16.05 35.11
CA PHE A 550 22.59 16.07 35.62
C PHE A 550 22.47 17.02 36.81
N GLY A 551 21.56 17.97 36.74
CA GLY A 551 21.37 18.95 37.83
C GLY A 551 20.42 20.07 37.45
N SER A 552 20.31 21.07 38.32
CA SER A 552 19.61 22.33 38.02
C SER A 552 20.49 23.27 37.18
N HIS A 553 19.88 24.28 36.57
CA HIS A 553 20.60 25.29 35.80
C HIS A 553 21.78 25.91 36.61
N SER A 554 21.52 26.29 37.85
CA SER A 554 22.53 26.92 38.73
C SER A 554 23.68 25.99 39.12
N GLU A 555 23.42 24.70 39.31
CA GLU A 555 24.42 23.67 39.60
C GLU A 555 25.32 23.44 38.39
N LEU A 556 24.74 23.24 37.22
CA LEU A 556 25.47 22.93 35.98
C LEU A 556 26.30 24.14 35.46
N MET A 557 25.79 25.36 35.66
CA MET A 557 26.57 26.58 35.34
C MET A 557 27.84 26.72 36.18
N LYS A 558 27.80 26.32 37.47
CA LYS A 558 28.96 26.31 38.37
C LYS A 558 29.99 25.24 38.00
N GLN A 559 29.56 24.10 37.45
CA GLN A 559 30.45 23.00 37.04
C GLN A 559 31.31 23.34 35.84
N LYS A 560 30.93 24.37 35.03
CA LYS A 560 31.64 24.80 33.80
C LYS A 560 31.88 23.66 32.78
N GLY A 561 31.01 22.67 32.76
CA GLY A 561 31.09 21.50 31.91
C GLY A 561 30.51 21.72 30.49
N LEU A 562 29.99 20.64 29.90
CA LEU A 562 29.38 20.66 28.57
C LEU A 562 28.15 21.59 28.53
N TYR A 563 27.30 21.54 29.57
CA TYR A 563 26.14 22.42 29.69
C TYR A 563 26.52 23.89 29.62
N HIS A 564 27.49 24.31 30.39
CA HIS A 564 27.98 25.70 30.39
C HIS A 564 28.44 26.13 29.01
N ARG A 565 29.19 25.30 28.31
CA ARG A 565 29.64 25.59 26.93
C ARG A 565 28.46 25.76 25.98
N LEU A 566 27.51 24.82 25.98
CA LEU A 566 26.32 24.86 25.10
C LEU A 566 25.45 26.09 25.40
N TYR A 567 25.27 26.42 26.68
CA TYR A 567 24.50 27.58 27.13
C TYR A 567 25.15 28.90 26.69
N THR A 568 26.47 29.04 26.87
CA THR A 568 27.23 30.25 26.51
C THR A 568 27.24 30.47 25.00
N LEU A 569 27.45 29.43 24.19
CA LEU A 569 27.39 29.51 22.75
C LEU A 569 26.02 30.01 22.26
N LYS A 570 24.93 29.49 22.82
CA LYS A 570 23.56 29.91 22.45
C LYS A 570 23.27 31.37 22.86
N ASN A 571 23.76 31.82 24.00
CA ASN A 571 23.64 33.23 24.43
C ASN A 571 24.38 34.17 23.46
N LEU A 572 25.56 33.78 22.99
CA LEU A 572 26.33 34.56 22.02
C LEU A 572 25.61 34.67 20.67
N GLU A 573 24.96 33.59 20.21
CA GLU A 573 24.13 33.60 18.99
C GLU A 573 22.92 34.54 19.09
N LEU A 574 22.25 34.57 20.25
CA LEU A 574 21.12 35.47 20.53
C LEU A 574 21.58 36.95 20.64
N GLY A 575 22.66 37.19 21.32
CA GLY A 575 23.26 38.55 21.44
C GLY A 575 23.71 39.10 20.09
N ALA A 576 24.29 38.27 19.22
CA ALA A 576 24.67 38.65 17.87
C ALA A 576 23.47 38.92 16.95
N LYS A 577 22.33 38.25 17.16
CA LYS A 577 21.07 38.53 16.44
C LYS A 577 20.44 39.86 16.88
N ASN A 578 20.45 40.19 18.15
CA ASN A 578 19.90 41.44 18.68
C ASN A 578 20.74 42.66 18.24
N ASN A 579 22.05 42.54 18.24
CA ASN A 579 22.95 43.63 17.74
C ASN A 579 22.84 43.88 16.22
N LYS A 580 22.43 42.89 15.41
CA LYS A 580 22.17 43.09 13.99
C LYS A 580 20.85 43.83 13.71
N ILE A 581 19.90 43.79 14.63
CA ILE A 581 18.60 44.48 14.48
C ILE A 581 18.75 45.97 14.84
N GLU A 582 19.63 46.33 15.79
CA GLU A 582 19.90 47.73 16.17
C GLU A 582 20.74 48.52 15.14
N ILE A 583 21.39 47.85 14.18
CA ILE A 583 22.20 48.52 13.14
C ILE A 583 21.36 48.86 11.89
N HIS A 584 20.12 48.40 11.79
CA HIS A 584 19.23 48.63 10.66
C HIS A 584 17.93 49.40 10.99
N THR A 585 17.84 49.99 12.18
CA THR A 585 16.88 51.05 12.55
C THR A 585 17.58 52.39 12.65
#